data_9d8a9772a8fbf956703145280ac4d964
#
_entry.id   9d8a9772a8fbf956703145280ac4d964
#
_cell.length_a   1.000
_cell.length_b   1.000
_cell.length_c   1.000
_cell.angle_alpha   90.00
_cell.angle_beta   90.00
_cell.angle_gamma   90.00
#
_symmetry.space_group_name_H-M   'P 1'
#
loop_
_entity.id
_entity.type
_entity.pdbx_description
1 polymer ?
#
loop_
_entity_poly.entity_id
_entity_poly.type
_entity_poly.pdbx_seq_one_letter_code
_entity_poly.pdbx_strand_id
1 'polypeptide(L)'
;MQMSVYVRAATVALLVSSYPVAAQAQEAPPLPPEPGKPEVELNTVNLPTTLSLKRHQSYFRITHRFTRDLRRGDFGSLVEDLFSLDNGAVIGLEYRFGITDDLQAGVYRTALSKTIQFFGRYDWWRQGDVHPVAISGTLGIEALGNFQDNFQPSLAATVSRVVNSHVVLYATPAFVFNTRAVDTLEGHDHDLPGAEEDEHSRHEHTMLVGLGARVRFRPTAYVVGEYSPRLAGHDPGRSVWGVAIEKVTRDAKHTFQLNFTNASGSTLGQLSRGGSDHEVFLGFNLTRKF
;
A
#
# COMPACT_ATOMS: atom_id res chain seq x y z
N MET A 1 51.99 49.23 -36.04
CA MET A 1 52.24 48.11 -35.13
C MET A 1 50.96 47.31 -35.05
N GLN A 2 50.81 46.35 -35.94
CA GLN A 2 49.62 45.50 -36.05
C GLN A 2 49.90 44.16 -35.41
N MET A 3 49.12 43.82 -34.38
CA MET A 3 49.11 42.51 -33.78
C MET A 3 48.02 41.65 -34.43
N SER A 4 48.44 40.64 -35.14
CA SER A 4 47.60 39.63 -35.78
C SER A 4 47.26 38.54 -34.73
N VAL A 5 45.93 38.35 -34.49
CA VAL A 5 45.40 37.32 -33.63
C VAL A 5 45.07 36.09 -34.48
N TYR A 6 45.80 34.99 -34.34
CA TYR A 6 45.44 33.72 -34.96
C TYR A 6 44.40 32.99 -34.13
N VAL A 7 43.18 32.84 -34.70
CA VAL A 7 42.15 31.96 -34.20
C VAL A 7 42.40 30.55 -34.71
N ARG A 8 42.75 29.60 -33.80
CA ARG A 8 42.85 28.18 -34.13
C ARG A 8 41.49 27.54 -33.98
N ALA A 9 40.87 27.18 -35.11
CA ALA A 9 39.70 26.33 -35.13
C ALA A 9 40.08 24.89 -34.79
N ALA A 10 39.58 24.39 -33.66
CA ALA A 10 39.68 22.98 -33.30
C ALA A 10 38.50 22.21 -33.91
N THR A 11 38.81 21.38 -34.90
CA THR A 11 37.82 20.48 -35.52
C THR A 11 37.66 19.26 -34.59
N VAL A 12 36.51 19.16 -33.92
CA VAL A 12 36.13 17.97 -33.16
C VAL A 12 35.52 16.96 -34.13
N ALA A 13 36.25 15.92 -34.47
CA ALA A 13 35.73 14.79 -35.23
C ALA A 13 34.88 13.90 -34.31
N LEU A 14 33.55 13.91 -34.51
CA LEU A 14 32.62 12.97 -33.88
C LEU A 14 32.78 11.60 -34.57
N LEU A 15 33.47 10.67 -33.93
CA LEU A 15 33.47 9.25 -34.28
C LEU A 15 32.13 8.67 -33.83
N VAL A 16 31.14 8.60 -34.74
CA VAL A 16 29.92 7.80 -34.53
C VAL A 16 30.30 6.33 -34.74
N SER A 17 30.61 5.63 -33.67
CA SER A 17 30.75 4.18 -33.70
C SER A 17 29.36 3.57 -33.86
N SER A 18 29.06 3.03 -35.04
CA SER A 18 27.89 2.23 -35.32
C SER A 18 28.03 0.87 -34.60
N TYR A 19 27.51 0.79 -33.36
CA TYR A 19 27.28 -0.51 -32.75
C TYR A 19 26.12 -1.18 -33.48
N PRO A 20 26.23 -2.46 -33.89
CA PRO A 20 25.08 -3.20 -34.39
C PRO A 20 24.06 -3.28 -33.25
N VAL A 21 22.93 -2.63 -33.42
CA VAL A 21 21.76 -2.88 -32.58
C VAL A 21 21.36 -4.33 -32.82
N ALA A 22 21.80 -5.22 -31.93
CA ALA A 22 21.26 -6.56 -31.91
C ALA A 22 19.76 -6.44 -31.78
N ALA A 23 19.03 -6.88 -32.81
CA ALA A 23 17.58 -6.97 -32.76
C ALA A 23 17.25 -7.83 -31.54
N GLN A 24 16.85 -7.18 -30.44
CA GLN A 24 16.30 -7.90 -29.31
C GLN A 24 15.09 -8.63 -29.85
N ALA A 25 15.17 -9.96 -29.85
CA ALA A 25 14.02 -10.80 -30.16
C ALA A 25 12.87 -10.28 -29.26
N GLN A 26 11.82 -9.79 -29.89
CA GLN A 26 10.66 -9.27 -29.19
C GLN A 26 10.08 -10.48 -28.47
N GLU A 27 10.31 -10.56 -27.15
CA GLU A 27 9.73 -11.63 -26.32
C GLU A 27 8.23 -11.69 -26.65
N ALA A 28 7.75 -12.87 -26.96
CA ALA A 28 6.33 -13.09 -27.23
C ALA A 28 5.53 -12.46 -26.07
N PRO A 29 4.42 -11.75 -26.36
CA PRO A 29 3.64 -11.11 -25.32
C PRO A 29 3.29 -12.16 -24.26
N PRO A 30 3.55 -11.89 -22.96
CA PRO A 30 3.29 -12.84 -21.90
C PRO A 30 1.83 -13.28 -21.97
N LEU A 31 1.61 -14.58 -21.82
CA LEU A 31 0.28 -15.19 -21.81
C LEU A 31 -0.61 -14.44 -20.80
N PRO A 32 -1.88 -14.19 -21.13
CA PRO A 32 -2.82 -13.61 -20.18
C PRO A 32 -2.84 -14.46 -18.90
N PRO A 33 -3.05 -13.85 -17.71
CA PRO A 33 -3.15 -14.60 -16.46
C PRO A 33 -4.07 -15.79 -16.65
N GLU A 34 -3.61 -16.97 -16.23
CA GLU A 34 -4.35 -18.21 -16.42
C GLU A 34 -5.81 -18.04 -15.98
N PRO A 35 -6.79 -18.41 -16.79
CA PRO A 35 -8.17 -18.40 -16.36
C PRO A 35 -8.31 -19.32 -15.14
N GLY A 36 -8.55 -18.75 -13.97
CA GLY A 36 -8.67 -19.54 -12.74
C GLY A 36 -7.98 -18.95 -11.50
N LYS A 37 -7.04 -18.03 -11.65
CA LYS A 37 -6.41 -17.38 -10.49
C LYS A 37 -6.89 -15.93 -10.36
N PRO A 38 -7.95 -15.67 -9.59
CA PRO A 38 -8.46 -14.33 -9.41
C PRO A 38 -7.60 -13.50 -8.43
N GLU A 39 -6.65 -14.11 -7.73
CA GLU A 39 -5.71 -13.44 -6.84
C GLU A 39 -4.48 -12.97 -7.62
N VAL A 40 -4.31 -11.66 -7.71
CA VAL A 40 -3.29 -11.04 -8.56
C VAL A 40 -2.39 -10.05 -7.83
N GLU A 41 -2.75 -9.66 -6.60
CA GLU A 41 -2.07 -8.61 -5.86
C GLU A 41 -1.81 -9.02 -4.40
N LEU A 42 -0.69 -8.53 -3.83
CA LEU A 42 -0.22 -8.86 -2.48
C LEU A 42 -1.05 -8.18 -1.38
N ASN A 43 -1.87 -7.18 -1.75
CA ASN A 43 -2.80 -6.51 -0.84
C ASN A 43 -4.18 -6.37 -1.49
N THR A 44 -5.22 -6.22 -0.69
CA THR A 44 -6.51 -5.68 -1.13
C THR A 44 -6.38 -4.17 -1.32
N VAL A 45 -7.10 -3.30 -0.64
CA VAL A 45 -6.76 -1.87 -0.61
C VAL A 45 -5.59 -1.64 0.34
N ASN A 46 -5.70 -2.12 1.58
CA ASN A 46 -4.70 -1.99 2.64
C ASN A 46 -4.32 -3.33 3.28
N LEU A 47 -5.27 -4.29 3.37
CA LEU A 47 -5.04 -5.57 4.03
C LEU A 47 -4.16 -6.51 3.18
N PRO A 48 -3.29 -7.31 3.81
CA PRO A 48 -2.50 -8.31 3.10
C PRO A 48 -3.40 -9.43 2.53
N THR A 49 -2.99 -9.99 1.38
CA THR A 49 -3.56 -11.22 0.81
C THR A 49 -2.65 -12.41 1.13
N THR A 50 -3.01 -13.62 0.72
CA THR A 50 -2.13 -14.80 0.83
C THR A 50 -1.25 -15.02 -0.40
N LEU A 51 -1.30 -14.13 -1.40
CA LEU A 51 -0.41 -14.20 -2.54
C LEU A 51 1.04 -13.93 -2.10
N SER A 52 1.97 -14.77 -2.54
CA SER A 52 3.39 -14.69 -2.17
C SER A 52 4.26 -14.26 -3.32
N LEU A 53 5.39 -13.67 -2.97
CA LEU A 53 6.53 -13.57 -3.87
C LEU A 53 7.28 -14.92 -3.89
N LYS A 54 7.72 -15.34 -5.05
CA LYS A 54 8.66 -16.44 -5.16
C LYS A 54 10.05 -16.01 -4.71
N ARG A 55 10.90 -16.99 -4.45
CA ARG A 55 12.29 -16.74 -4.11
C ARG A 55 12.95 -15.77 -5.11
N HIS A 56 13.64 -14.76 -4.59
CA HIS A 56 14.33 -13.70 -5.33
C HIS A 56 13.45 -12.77 -6.16
N GLN A 57 12.13 -12.89 -6.09
CA GLN A 57 11.24 -11.88 -6.66
C GLN A 57 11.17 -10.65 -5.75
N SER A 58 11.04 -9.50 -6.38
CA SER A 58 10.84 -8.23 -5.70
C SER A 58 9.47 -7.65 -6.04
N TYR A 59 8.98 -6.82 -5.14
CA TYR A 59 7.74 -6.09 -5.30
C TYR A 59 7.90 -4.67 -4.77
N PHE A 60 7.40 -3.73 -5.53
CA PHE A 60 7.34 -2.33 -5.15
C PHE A 60 5.91 -1.83 -5.24
N ARG A 61 5.48 -1.07 -4.22
CA ARG A 61 4.16 -0.46 -4.15
C ARG A 61 4.26 0.99 -3.72
N ILE A 62 3.50 1.83 -4.41
CA ILE A 62 3.21 3.21 -4.00
C ILE A 62 1.77 3.24 -3.55
N THR A 63 1.50 3.71 -2.35
CA THR A 63 0.17 4.08 -1.88
C THR A 63 0.06 5.60 -1.90
N HIS A 64 -1.05 6.12 -2.39
CA HIS A 64 -1.32 7.55 -2.44
C HIS A 64 -2.74 7.80 -1.96
N ARG A 65 -2.90 8.64 -0.97
CA ARG A 65 -4.21 9.07 -0.44
C ARG A 65 -4.24 10.58 -0.47
N PHE A 66 -5.19 11.14 -1.20
CA PHE A 66 -5.42 12.57 -1.19
C PHE A 66 -5.99 12.99 0.16
N THR A 67 -5.57 14.15 0.67
CA THR A 67 -5.91 14.57 2.05
C THR A 67 -7.26 15.27 2.16
N ARG A 68 -7.84 15.72 1.04
CA ARG A 68 -9.16 16.34 1.05
C ARG A 68 -10.26 15.30 1.18
N ASP A 69 -11.16 15.53 2.11
CA ASP A 69 -12.39 14.76 2.21
C ASP A 69 -13.31 15.03 1.00
N LEU A 70 -13.69 13.96 0.30
CA LEU A 70 -14.60 14.03 -0.85
C LEU A 70 -16.02 14.48 -0.47
N ARG A 71 -16.41 14.40 0.78
CA ARG A 71 -17.73 14.79 1.30
C ARG A 71 -17.76 16.24 1.76
N ARG A 72 -16.61 16.93 1.75
CA ARG A 72 -16.52 18.33 2.16
C ARG A 72 -17.00 19.25 1.05
N GLY A 73 -17.97 20.10 1.37
CA GLY A 73 -18.54 21.07 0.43
C GLY A 73 -19.61 20.46 -0.51
N ASP A 74 -19.91 21.16 -1.57
CA ASP A 74 -20.81 20.73 -2.62
C ASP A 74 -20.08 20.15 -3.84
N PHE A 75 -20.82 19.74 -4.85
CA PHE A 75 -20.23 19.19 -6.08
C PHE A 75 -19.37 20.21 -6.82
N GLY A 76 -19.72 21.51 -6.77
CA GLY A 76 -18.95 22.60 -7.39
C GLY A 76 -17.57 22.69 -6.78
N SER A 77 -17.49 22.74 -5.45
CA SER A 77 -16.21 22.75 -4.69
C SER A 77 -15.35 21.50 -4.98
N LEU A 78 -16.00 20.33 -5.17
CA LEU A 78 -15.28 19.11 -5.51
C LEU A 78 -14.66 19.17 -6.91
N VAL A 79 -15.36 19.76 -7.87
CA VAL A 79 -14.86 19.97 -9.25
C VAL A 79 -13.75 21.02 -9.28
N GLU A 80 -13.88 22.12 -8.51
CA GLU A 80 -12.83 23.15 -8.40
C GLU A 80 -11.53 22.57 -7.87
N ASP A 81 -11.56 21.65 -6.93
CA ASP A 81 -10.40 20.94 -6.39
C ASP A 81 -9.99 19.72 -7.23
N LEU A 82 -10.49 19.60 -8.45
CA LEU A 82 -10.26 18.45 -9.34
C LEU A 82 -10.41 17.09 -8.60
N PHE A 83 -11.53 16.91 -7.89
CA PHE A 83 -11.80 15.70 -7.10
C PHE A 83 -10.70 15.37 -6.10
N SER A 84 -10.17 16.38 -5.41
CA SER A 84 -9.08 16.24 -4.43
C SER A 84 -7.65 16.19 -5.01
N LEU A 85 -7.48 16.25 -6.34
CA LEU A 85 -6.15 16.16 -6.95
C LEU A 85 -5.25 17.36 -6.63
N ASP A 86 -5.81 18.55 -6.41
CA ASP A 86 -5.07 19.78 -6.10
C ASP A 86 -4.69 19.91 -4.62
N ASN A 87 -5.16 18.99 -3.78
CA ASN A 87 -4.85 18.99 -2.36
C ASN A 87 -3.67 18.06 -2.07
N GLY A 88 -3.06 18.23 -0.91
CA GLY A 88 -1.93 17.42 -0.46
C GLY A 88 -2.24 15.92 -0.44
N ALA A 89 -1.19 15.11 -0.29
CA ALA A 89 -1.31 13.66 -0.28
C ALA A 89 -0.44 13.00 0.80
N VAL A 90 -0.96 11.90 1.34
CA VAL A 90 -0.19 10.93 2.12
C VAL A 90 0.34 9.88 1.16
N ILE A 91 1.65 9.86 1.00
CA ILE A 91 2.34 8.89 0.13
C ILE A 91 3.03 7.85 1.00
N GLY A 92 2.89 6.58 0.61
CA GLY A 92 3.63 5.46 1.18
C GLY A 92 4.37 4.68 0.11
N LEU A 93 5.56 4.23 0.46
CA LEU A 93 6.44 3.42 -0.39
C LEU A 93 6.68 2.09 0.31
N GLU A 94 6.43 1.00 -0.38
CA GLU A 94 6.64 -0.36 0.11
C GLU A 94 7.58 -1.11 -0.83
N TYR A 95 8.52 -1.83 -0.24
CA TYR A 95 9.35 -2.78 -0.95
C TYR A 95 9.28 -4.13 -0.23
N ARG A 96 9.08 -5.21 -1.00
CA ARG A 96 9.14 -6.60 -0.49
C ARG A 96 10.12 -7.41 -1.32
N PHE A 97 10.71 -8.41 -0.66
CA PHE A 97 11.61 -9.37 -1.28
C PHE A 97 11.29 -10.79 -0.81
N GLY A 98 11.17 -11.71 -1.77
CA GLY A 98 11.00 -13.14 -1.52
C GLY A 98 12.34 -13.79 -1.15
N ILE A 99 12.49 -14.19 0.12
CA ILE A 99 13.69 -14.85 0.66
C ILE A 99 13.67 -16.32 0.25
N THR A 100 12.53 -16.96 0.42
CA THR A 100 12.23 -18.31 -0.07
C THR A 100 10.89 -18.28 -0.82
N ASP A 101 10.38 -19.41 -1.27
CA ASP A 101 9.03 -19.47 -1.87
C ASP A 101 7.91 -19.24 -0.85
N ASP A 102 8.20 -19.39 0.44
CA ASP A 102 7.23 -19.26 1.53
C ASP A 102 7.52 -18.09 2.47
N LEU A 103 8.73 -17.53 2.44
CA LEU A 103 9.16 -16.43 3.33
C LEU A 103 9.48 -15.18 2.53
N GLN A 104 8.88 -14.08 2.92
CA GLN A 104 9.19 -12.75 2.38
C GLN A 104 9.40 -11.74 3.52
N ALA A 105 10.20 -10.73 3.25
CA ALA A 105 10.39 -9.57 4.11
C ALA A 105 10.07 -8.29 3.35
N GLY A 106 9.70 -7.25 4.09
CA GLY A 106 9.39 -5.97 3.49
C GLY A 106 9.60 -4.79 4.42
N VAL A 107 9.69 -3.63 3.79
CA VAL A 107 9.74 -2.33 4.46
C VAL A 107 8.69 -1.42 3.85
N TYR A 108 8.03 -0.64 4.68
CA TYR A 108 7.09 0.40 4.26
C TYR A 108 7.47 1.72 4.92
N ARG A 109 7.40 2.81 4.16
CA ARG A 109 7.66 4.17 4.63
C ARG A 109 6.54 5.09 4.14
N THR A 110 5.98 5.89 5.04
CA THR A 110 4.99 6.91 4.68
C THR A 110 5.29 8.26 5.33
N ALA A 111 4.79 9.33 4.71
CA ALA A 111 4.84 10.67 5.28
C ALA A 111 3.93 10.81 6.51
N LEU A 112 2.87 10.00 6.62
CA LEU A 112 1.96 10.01 7.77
C LEU A 112 2.73 9.70 9.05
N SER A 113 2.82 10.68 9.95
CA SER A 113 3.62 10.63 11.17
C SER A 113 5.06 10.13 10.96
N LYS A 114 5.61 10.30 9.75
CA LYS A 114 6.95 9.79 9.36
C LYS A 114 7.14 8.32 9.74
N THR A 115 6.09 7.49 9.52
CA THR A 115 6.08 6.08 9.92
C THR A 115 7.00 5.24 9.05
N ILE A 116 7.79 4.37 9.68
CA ILE A 116 8.54 3.29 9.03
C ILE A 116 8.07 1.97 9.63
N GLN A 117 7.81 0.96 8.79
CA GLN A 117 7.45 -0.39 9.20
C GLN A 117 8.41 -1.38 8.55
N PHE A 118 8.86 -2.36 9.35
CA PHE A 118 9.50 -3.59 8.88
C PHE A 118 8.57 -4.76 9.15
N PHE A 119 8.50 -5.69 8.23
CA PHE A 119 7.67 -6.88 8.41
C PHE A 119 8.24 -8.09 7.71
N GLY A 120 7.94 -9.26 8.28
CA GLY A 120 8.16 -10.56 7.70
C GLY A 120 6.84 -11.31 7.54
N ARG A 121 6.73 -12.10 6.49
CA ARG A 121 5.55 -12.91 6.25
C ARG A 121 5.99 -14.32 5.86
N TYR A 122 5.29 -15.31 6.43
CA TYR A 122 5.48 -16.73 6.15
C TYR A 122 4.16 -17.38 5.73
N ASP A 123 4.19 -18.18 4.66
CA ASP A 123 3.03 -18.92 4.16
C ASP A 123 3.05 -20.33 4.70
N TRP A 124 2.07 -20.64 5.54
CA TRP A 124 1.93 -21.96 6.15
C TRP A 124 1.24 -22.94 5.20
N TRP A 125 0.16 -22.51 4.56
CA TRP A 125 -0.62 -23.33 3.66
C TRP A 125 -0.99 -22.58 2.39
N ARG A 126 -0.94 -23.27 1.27
CA ARG A 126 -1.48 -22.79 -0.02
C ARG A 126 -2.73 -23.57 -0.33
N GLN A 127 -3.77 -22.88 -0.82
CA GLN A 127 -4.99 -23.51 -1.28
C GLN A 127 -4.69 -24.44 -2.47
N GLY A 128 -5.23 -25.67 -2.43
CA GLY A 128 -5.10 -26.71 -3.43
C GLY A 128 -5.92 -27.93 -3.03
N ASP A 129 -5.57 -29.09 -3.56
CA ASP A 129 -6.31 -30.33 -3.30
C ASP A 129 -6.26 -30.77 -1.84
N VAL A 130 -5.19 -30.45 -1.12
CA VAL A 130 -5.00 -30.84 0.29
C VAL A 130 -5.61 -29.82 1.25
N HIS A 131 -5.47 -28.53 0.93
CA HIS A 131 -5.92 -27.46 1.81
C HIS A 131 -7.03 -26.64 1.15
N PRO A 132 -8.22 -26.52 1.78
CA PRO A 132 -9.34 -25.77 1.20
C PRO A 132 -9.16 -24.26 1.25
N VAL A 133 -8.16 -23.77 1.99
CA VAL A 133 -7.81 -22.34 2.17
C VAL A 133 -6.29 -22.17 2.11
N ALA A 134 -5.85 -20.95 1.81
CA ALA A 134 -4.47 -20.53 2.03
C ALA A 134 -4.37 -19.78 3.37
N ILE A 135 -3.25 -19.96 4.08
CA ILE A 135 -2.99 -19.28 5.35
C ILE A 135 -1.55 -18.77 5.37
N SER A 136 -1.39 -17.51 5.76
CA SER A 136 -0.08 -16.89 5.99
C SER A 136 -0.06 -16.09 7.28
N GLY A 137 1.09 -16.04 7.94
CA GLY A 137 1.34 -15.20 9.11
C GLY A 137 2.20 -14.01 8.77
N THR A 138 1.95 -12.87 9.40
CA THR A 138 2.74 -11.66 9.29
C THR A 138 3.14 -11.19 10.67
N LEU A 139 4.43 -10.91 10.85
CA LEU A 139 4.98 -10.21 11.99
C LEU A 139 5.52 -8.87 11.50
N GLY A 140 5.22 -7.81 12.22
CA GLY A 140 5.68 -6.47 11.87
C GLY A 140 6.03 -5.65 13.10
N ILE A 141 6.82 -4.64 12.86
CA ILE A 141 7.05 -3.55 13.81
C ILE A 141 7.05 -2.24 13.04
N GLU A 142 6.25 -1.30 13.47
CA GLU A 142 6.29 0.05 12.95
C GLU A 142 6.62 1.03 14.06
N ALA A 143 7.16 2.18 13.69
CA ALA A 143 7.40 3.28 14.61
C ALA A 143 7.23 4.62 13.90
N LEU A 144 6.87 5.62 14.67
CA LEU A 144 6.68 7.00 14.22
C LEU A 144 8.01 7.76 14.22
N GLY A 145 8.01 9.00 13.71
CA GLY A 145 9.17 9.88 13.80
C GLY A 145 10.43 9.35 13.12
N ASN A 146 10.31 8.68 11.96
CA ASN A 146 11.44 7.99 11.29
C ASN A 146 12.03 6.84 12.13
N PHE A 147 11.18 6.01 12.73
CA PHE A 147 11.52 4.87 13.55
C PHE A 147 12.19 5.22 14.89
N GLN A 148 11.80 6.35 15.48
CA GLN A 148 12.35 6.82 16.75
C GLN A 148 11.34 6.79 17.89
N ASP A 149 10.04 6.79 17.59
CA ASP A 149 8.99 7.00 18.56
C ASP A 149 7.83 6.00 18.37
N ASN A 150 7.11 5.71 19.47
CA ASN A 150 5.90 4.88 19.52
C ASN A 150 6.02 3.57 18.73
N PHE A 151 6.88 2.67 19.18
CA PHE A 151 7.07 1.34 18.60
C PHE A 151 5.82 0.50 18.74
N GLN A 152 5.27 0.04 17.62
CA GLN A 152 4.05 -0.75 17.53
C GLN A 152 4.32 -2.11 16.86
N PRO A 153 4.70 -3.12 17.63
CA PRO A 153 4.74 -4.49 17.13
C PRO A 153 3.35 -4.95 16.71
N SER A 154 3.28 -5.77 15.69
CA SER A 154 2.02 -6.34 15.21
C SER A 154 2.18 -7.79 14.78
N LEU A 155 1.11 -8.56 14.95
CA LEU A 155 1.01 -9.89 14.40
C LEU A 155 -0.35 -10.04 13.71
N ALA A 156 -0.36 -10.76 12.59
CA ALA A 156 -1.58 -11.04 11.84
C ALA A 156 -1.51 -12.44 11.21
N ALA A 157 -2.67 -13.05 11.04
CA ALA A 157 -2.85 -14.24 10.22
C ALA A 157 -3.82 -13.90 9.10
N THR A 158 -3.41 -14.11 7.85
CA THR A 158 -4.30 -13.93 6.71
C THR A 158 -4.76 -15.29 6.21
N VAL A 159 -6.06 -15.46 6.13
CA VAL A 159 -6.71 -16.62 5.54
C VAL A 159 -7.38 -16.18 4.24
N SER A 160 -7.20 -16.90 3.16
CA SER A 160 -7.94 -16.65 1.92
C SER A 160 -8.56 -17.92 1.36
N ARG A 161 -9.63 -17.70 0.59
CA ARG A 161 -10.27 -18.74 -0.20
C ARG A 161 -10.61 -18.25 -1.59
N VAL A 162 -10.01 -18.86 -2.58
CA VAL A 162 -10.47 -18.77 -3.98
C VAL A 162 -11.75 -19.59 -4.07
N VAL A 163 -12.89 -18.91 -4.17
CA VAL A 163 -14.21 -19.55 -4.25
C VAL A 163 -14.47 -20.10 -5.66
N ASN A 164 -14.07 -19.33 -6.66
CA ASN A 164 -14.14 -19.71 -8.06
C ASN A 164 -13.17 -18.84 -8.89
N SER A 165 -13.21 -18.95 -10.20
CA SER A 165 -12.34 -18.18 -11.10
C SER A 165 -12.55 -16.66 -11.06
N HIS A 166 -13.55 -16.17 -10.34
CA HIS A 166 -13.88 -14.73 -10.25
C HIS A 166 -13.75 -14.14 -8.85
N VAL A 167 -13.87 -14.95 -7.79
CA VAL A 167 -14.04 -14.45 -6.43
C VAL A 167 -12.99 -15.05 -5.49
N VAL A 168 -12.29 -14.18 -4.76
CA VAL A 168 -11.45 -14.52 -3.61
C VAL A 168 -11.95 -13.76 -2.39
N LEU A 169 -12.03 -14.46 -1.27
CA LEU A 169 -12.37 -13.91 0.03
C LEU A 169 -11.15 -13.95 0.95
N TYR A 170 -11.04 -12.96 1.82
CA TYR A 170 -9.94 -12.79 2.77
C TYR A 170 -10.47 -12.52 4.18
N ALA A 171 -9.79 -13.06 5.17
CA ALA A 171 -9.97 -12.71 6.58
C ALA A 171 -8.59 -12.56 7.21
N THR A 172 -8.37 -11.46 7.93
CA THR A 172 -7.07 -11.11 8.54
C THR A 172 -7.29 -10.68 9.99
N PRO A 173 -7.44 -11.61 10.95
CA PRO A 173 -7.29 -11.27 12.35
C PRO A 173 -5.87 -10.72 12.60
N ALA A 174 -5.82 -9.61 13.33
CA ALA A 174 -4.57 -8.94 13.66
C ALA A 174 -4.60 -8.37 15.07
N PHE A 175 -3.44 -8.35 15.70
CA PHE A 175 -3.20 -7.76 17.01
C PHE A 175 -2.04 -6.78 16.89
N VAL A 176 -2.27 -5.56 17.37
CA VAL A 176 -1.28 -4.46 17.35
C VAL A 176 -1.03 -4.02 18.77
N PHE A 177 0.23 -4.04 19.17
CA PHE A 177 0.67 -3.56 20.47
C PHE A 177 0.90 -2.04 20.44
N ASN A 178 0.74 -1.38 21.57
CA ASN A 178 1.03 0.04 21.77
C ASN A 178 0.33 0.98 20.77
N THR A 179 -0.90 0.68 20.40
CA THR A 179 -1.70 1.58 19.57
C THR A 179 -1.98 2.85 20.37
N ARG A 180 -1.46 4.00 19.90
CA ARG A 180 -1.80 5.32 20.44
C ARG A 180 -2.80 5.99 19.51
N ALA A 181 -3.70 6.81 20.09
CA ALA A 181 -4.38 7.82 19.31
C ALA A 181 -3.30 8.73 18.70
N VAL A 182 -3.28 8.84 17.40
CA VAL A 182 -2.60 9.96 16.76
C VAL A 182 -3.66 11.06 16.75
N ASP A 183 -3.42 12.13 17.50
CA ASP A 183 -4.21 13.32 17.34
C ASP A 183 -4.25 13.63 15.86
N THR A 184 -5.44 13.72 15.33
CA THR A 184 -5.71 13.99 13.93
C THR A 184 -4.88 15.20 13.52
N LEU A 185 -4.37 15.17 12.29
CA LEU A 185 -3.59 16.23 11.66
C LEU A 185 -4.39 17.55 11.53
N GLU A 186 -4.91 18.06 12.62
CA GLU A 186 -5.36 19.43 12.74
C GLU A 186 -4.16 20.23 13.19
N GLY A 187 -3.60 20.98 12.25
CA GLY A 187 -2.64 22.03 12.53
C GLY A 187 -3.31 23.09 13.40
N HIS A 188 -3.29 22.89 14.69
CA HIS A 188 -3.58 23.91 15.68
C HIS A 188 -2.30 24.21 16.44
N ASP A 189 -1.86 25.46 16.27
CA ASP A 189 -0.94 26.14 17.14
C ASP A 189 -1.41 25.96 18.60
N HIS A 190 -0.84 25.01 19.31
CA HIS A 190 -1.02 24.85 20.75
C HIS A 190 -0.02 25.71 21.51
N ASP A 191 -0.13 27.03 21.34
CA ASP A 191 0.37 27.99 22.32
C ASP A 191 -0.77 28.42 23.26
N LEU A 192 -1.41 27.45 23.94
CA LEU A 192 -2.24 27.76 25.11
C LEU A 192 -1.51 27.28 26.37
N PRO A 193 -1.01 28.21 27.23
CA PRO A 193 -0.42 27.83 28.51
C PRO A 193 -1.55 27.38 29.43
N GLY A 194 -1.55 26.10 29.83
CA GLY A 194 -2.46 25.55 30.84
C GLY A 194 -3.22 24.26 30.48
N ALA A 195 -3.00 23.66 29.35
CA ALA A 195 -3.42 22.26 29.16
C ALA A 195 -2.47 21.39 30.00
N GLU A 196 -2.95 20.90 31.15
CA GLU A 196 -2.29 19.81 31.86
C GLU A 196 -2.26 18.65 30.85
N GLU A 197 -1.06 18.31 30.38
CA GLU A 197 -0.81 17.08 29.64
C GLU A 197 -1.19 15.94 30.60
N ASP A 198 -2.36 15.35 30.40
CA ASP A 198 -2.71 14.08 31.02
C ASP A 198 -1.67 13.04 30.53
N GLU A 199 -0.60 12.91 31.29
CA GLU A 199 0.53 11.98 31.10
C GLU A 199 0.10 10.49 31.13
N HIS A 200 -1.19 10.21 31.05
CA HIS A 200 -1.76 8.88 30.99
C HIS A 200 -2.24 8.52 29.58
N SER A 201 -1.41 8.76 28.55
CA SER A 201 -1.62 8.09 27.27
C SER A 201 -1.39 6.60 27.48
N ARG A 202 -2.45 5.91 27.92
CA ARG A 202 -2.44 4.45 28.10
C ARG A 202 -2.02 3.82 26.81
N HIS A 203 -0.92 3.06 26.87
CA HIS A 203 -0.54 2.18 25.77
C HIS A 203 -1.62 1.09 25.65
N GLU A 204 -2.50 1.24 24.69
CA GLU A 204 -3.56 0.28 24.47
C GLU A 204 -3.15 -0.69 23.36
N HIS A 205 -3.61 -1.92 23.50
CA HIS A 205 -3.44 -2.94 22.47
C HIS A 205 -4.73 -3.03 21.69
N THR A 206 -4.63 -3.15 20.37
CA THR A 206 -5.82 -3.21 19.49
C THR A 206 -5.91 -4.58 18.81
N MET A 207 -7.09 -5.17 18.87
CA MET A 207 -7.46 -6.35 18.10
C MET A 207 -8.44 -5.94 17.00
N LEU A 208 -8.13 -6.31 15.77
CA LEU A 208 -8.99 -6.07 14.61
C LEU A 208 -9.12 -7.33 13.75
N VAL A 209 -10.18 -7.40 12.95
CA VAL A 209 -10.35 -8.43 11.94
C VAL A 209 -10.59 -7.75 10.60
N GLY A 210 -9.61 -7.83 9.71
CA GLY A 210 -9.78 -7.39 8.34
C GLY A 210 -10.57 -8.43 7.55
N LEU A 211 -11.62 -8.00 6.86
CA LEU A 211 -12.37 -8.80 5.90
C LEU A 211 -12.18 -8.21 4.51
N GLY A 212 -11.94 -9.03 3.51
CA GLY A 212 -11.71 -8.56 2.15
C GLY A 212 -12.34 -9.45 1.10
N ALA A 213 -12.61 -8.87 -0.04
CA ALA A 213 -13.04 -9.59 -1.23
C ALA A 213 -12.42 -8.98 -2.49
N ARG A 214 -12.05 -9.83 -3.43
CA ARG A 214 -11.65 -9.43 -4.78
C ARG A 214 -12.52 -10.16 -5.78
N VAL A 215 -13.18 -9.40 -6.67
CA VAL A 215 -14.09 -9.92 -7.68
C VAL A 215 -13.58 -9.53 -9.06
N ARG A 216 -13.22 -10.52 -9.86
CA ARG A 216 -12.80 -10.33 -11.25
C ARG A 216 -14.02 -10.21 -12.16
N PHE A 217 -14.22 -9.07 -12.80
CA PHE A 217 -15.32 -8.85 -13.75
C PHE A 217 -14.85 -8.81 -15.21
N ARG A 218 -13.53 -8.67 -15.44
CA ARG A 218 -12.87 -8.82 -16.75
C ARG A 218 -11.53 -9.55 -16.55
N PRO A 219 -10.92 -10.10 -17.60
CA PRO A 219 -9.65 -10.86 -17.48
C PRO A 219 -8.54 -10.15 -16.71
N THR A 220 -8.51 -8.81 -16.75
CA THR A 220 -7.48 -7.97 -16.11
C THR A 220 -8.07 -6.86 -15.25
N ALA A 221 -9.36 -6.92 -14.88
CA ALA A 221 -10.00 -5.89 -14.09
C ALA A 221 -10.84 -6.50 -12.95
N TYR A 222 -10.73 -5.86 -11.77
CA TYR A 222 -11.27 -6.36 -10.52
C TYR A 222 -11.96 -5.24 -9.75
N VAL A 223 -12.98 -5.61 -8.97
CA VAL A 223 -13.49 -4.81 -7.87
C VAL A 223 -12.93 -5.41 -6.58
N VAL A 224 -12.42 -4.57 -5.71
CA VAL A 224 -11.85 -4.96 -4.43
C VAL A 224 -12.60 -4.22 -3.32
N GLY A 225 -12.96 -4.93 -2.28
CA GLY A 225 -13.56 -4.35 -1.07
C GLY A 225 -12.87 -4.87 0.17
N GLU A 226 -12.77 -4.03 1.19
CA GLU A 226 -12.27 -4.42 2.51
C GLU A 226 -13.03 -3.70 3.62
N TYR A 227 -13.12 -4.36 4.77
CA TYR A 227 -13.71 -3.82 5.98
C TYR A 227 -12.97 -4.38 7.20
N SER A 228 -12.52 -3.51 8.09
CA SER A 228 -11.70 -3.85 9.24
C SER A 228 -12.34 -3.33 10.53
N PRO A 229 -13.30 -4.07 11.11
CA PRO A 229 -13.82 -3.76 12.43
C PRO A 229 -12.74 -3.99 13.49
N ARG A 230 -12.75 -3.15 14.49
CA ARG A 230 -11.96 -3.34 15.70
C ARG A 230 -12.81 -4.09 16.72
N LEU A 231 -12.23 -5.11 17.31
CA LEU A 231 -12.91 -5.97 18.30
C LEU A 231 -12.60 -5.55 19.73
N ALA A 232 -11.41 -4.99 19.97
CA ALA A 232 -10.97 -4.50 21.27
C ALA A 232 -9.84 -3.49 21.09
N GLY A 233 -9.63 -2.64 22.08
CA GLY A 233 -8.51 -1.68 22.17
C GLY A 233 -8.99 -0.25 22.08
N HIS A 234 -8.08 0.61 21.63
CA HIS A 234 -8.21 2.06 21.63
C HIS A 234 -9.57 2.59 21.13
N ASP A 235 -10.18 3.47 21.90
CA ASP A 235 -11.40 4.23 21.58
C ASP A 235 -11.04 5.71 21.29
N PRO A 236 -11.65 6.38 20.33
CA PRO A 236 -12.79 5.98 19.50
C PRO A 236 -12.38 5.12 18.31
N GLY A 237 -12.77 3.86 18.38
CA GLY A 237 -12.37 2.89 17.39
C GLY A 237 -13.35 2.70 16.26
N ARG A 238 -13.19 3.44 15.19
CA ARG A 238 -14.04 3.28 14.02
C ARG A 238 -13.47 2.28 13.03
N SER A 239 -14.36 1.47 12.47
CA SER A 239 -13.96 0.50 11.46
C SER A 239 -13.36 1.19 10.24
N VAL A 240 -12.28 0.62 9.72
CA VAL A 240 -11.73 1.05 8.44
C VAL A 240 -12.43 0.30 7.32
N TRP A 241 -12.74 0.98 6.24
CA TRP A 241 -13.25 0.37 5.02
C TRP A 241 -12.52 0.93 3.80
N GLY A 242 -12.52 0.14 2.73
CA GLY A 242 -11.99 0.55 1.43
C GLY A 242 -12.69 -0.18 0.30
N VAL A 243 -12.90 0.52 -0.81
CA VAL A 243 -13.38 -0.06 -2.07
C VAL A 243 -12.50 0.41 -3.21
N ALA A 244 -12.28 -0.44 -4.21
CA ALA A 244 -11.40 -0.09 -5.30
C ALA A 244 -11.80 -0.75 -6.63
N ILE A 245 -11.39 -0.09 -7.72
CA ILE A 245 -11.29 -0.69 -9.04
C ILE A 245 -9.82 -0.93 -9.32
N GLU A 246 -9.49 -2.14 -9.68
CA GLU A 246 -8.11 -2.58 -9.91
C GLU A 246 -7.93 -3.05 -11.35
N LYS A 247 -6.85 -2.61 -11.98
CA LYS A 247 -6.45 -2.99 -13.32
C LYS A 247 -5.04 -3.56 -13.29
N VAL A 248 -4.90 -4.78 -13.81
CA VAL A 248 -3.62 -5.49 -13.90
C VAL A 248 -3.17 -5.54 -15.34
N THR A 249 -1.87 -5.38 -15.60
CA THR A 249 -1.32 -5.58 -16.94
C THR A 249 -1.40 -7.06 -17.35
N ARG A 250 -1.35 -7.34 -18.64
CA ARG A 250 -1.47 -8.71 -19.16
C ARG A 250 -0.35 -9.65 -18.69
N ASP A 251 0.81 -9.09 -18.39
CA ASP A 251 1.96 -9.82 -17.82
C ASP A 251 1.87 -9.99 -16.30
N ALA A 252 0.80 -9.50 -15.67
CA ALA A 252 0.56 -9.50 -14.22
C ALA A 252 1.68 -8.86 -13.39
N LYS A 253 2.56 -8.07 -14.02
CA LYS A 253 3.67 -7.39 -13.33
C LYS A 253 3.30 -6.05 -12.74
N HIS A 254 2.36 -5.32 -13.35
CA HIS A 254 1.92 -4.01 -12.88
C HIS A 254 0.45 -4.04 -12.53
N THR A 255 0.12 -3.38 -11.44
CA THR A 255 -1.27 -3.15 -11.04
C THR A 255 -1.48 -1.66 -10.75
N PHE A 256 -2.56 -1.12 -11.26
CA PHE A 256 -3.12 0.17 -10.87
C PHE A 256 -4.44 -0.05 -10.17
N GLN A 257 -4.62 0.56 -9.02
CA GLN A 257 -5.83 0.47 -8.21
C GLN A 257 -6.28 1.88 -7.83
N LEU A 258 -7.46 2.29 -8.30
CA LEU A 258 -8.14 3.50 -7.83
C LEU A 258 -9.04 3.11 -6.67
N ASN A 259 -8.93 3.82 -5.54
CA ASN A 259 -9.63 3.43 -4.32
C ASN A 259 -10.27 4.61 -3.59
N PHE A 260 -11.28 4.29 -2.80
CA PHE A 260 -11.96 5.15 -1.85
C PHE A 260 -11.88 4.47 -0.49
N THR A 261 -11.53 5.23 0.54
CA THR A 261 -11.37 4.70 1.91
C THR A 261 -11.64 5.79 2.94
N ASN A 262 -11.99 5.41 4.14
CA ASN A 262 -12.12 6.33 5.27
C ASN A 262 -10.84 6.42 6.12
N ALA A 263 -9.72 5.89 5.63
CA ALA A 263 -8.44 5.94 6.33
C ALA A 263 -7.31 6.37 5.38
N SER A 264 -6.44 7.25 5.83
CA SER A 264 -5.24 7.67 5.09
C SER A 264 -4.05 6.72 5.27
N GLY A 265 -4.09 5.88 6.31
CA GLY A 265 -3.05 4.89 6.61
C GLY A 265 -3.22 3.57 5.86
N SER A 266 -2.12 2.79 5.76
CA SER A 266 -2.10 1.52 5.02
C SER A 266 -1.40 0.38 5.77
N THR A 267 -0.81 0.62 6.94
CA THR A 267 -0.19 -0.41 7.78
C THR A 267 -1.17 -0.95 8.81
N LEU A 268 -0.89 -2.13 9.39
CA LEU A 268 -1.73 -2.69 10.45
C LEU A 268 -1.81 -1.75 11.67
N GLY A 269 -0.70 -1.10 12.05
CA GLY A 269 -0.70 -0.12 13.12
C GLY A 269 -1.53 1.11 12.79
N GLN A 270 -1.50 1.59 11.55
CA GLN A 270 -2.34 2.70 11.10
C GLN A 270 -3.82 2.31 11.06
N LEU A 271 -4.14 1.11 10.56
CA LEU A 271 -5.51 0.59 10.55
C LEU A 271 -6.06 0.34 11.96
N SER A 272 -5.19 -0.02 12.91
CA SER A 272 -5.60 -0.24 14.31
C SER A 272 -6.07 1.03 15.02
N ARG A 273 -5.67 2.21 14.51
CA ARG A 273 -6.15 3.51 15.01
C ARG A 273 -7.56 3.85 14.53
N GLY A 274 -8.08 3.08 13.56
CA GLY A 274 -9.41 3.27 12.99
C GLY A 274 -9.44 4.22 11.81
N GLY A 275 -10.63 4.35 11.23
CA GLY A 275 -10.93 5.28 10.14
C GLY A 275 -11.74 6.48 10.62
N SER A 276 -11.91 7.46 9.72
CA SER A 276 -12.82 8.58 9.95
C SER A 276 -14.29 8.14 9.81
N ASP A 277 -15.17 8.75 10.59
CA ASP A 277 -16.62 8.55 10.47
C ASP A 277 -17.23 9.30 9.31
N HIS A 278 -16.65 10.46 9.05
CA HIS A 278 -17.27 11.46 8.19
C HIS A 278 -16.46 11.73 6.94
N GLU A 279 -15.22 11.26 6.87
CA GLU A 279 -14.34 11.55 5.76
C GLU A 279 -14.20 10.36 4.83
N VAL A 280 -14.12 10.66 3.54
CA VAL A 280 -13.83 9.70 2.48
C VAL A 280 -12.71 10.26 1.62
N PHE A 281 -11.64 9.51 1.52
CA PHE A 281 -10.46 9.88 0.77
C PHE A 281 -10.39 9.14 -0.56
N LEU A 282 -10.11 9.88 -1.63
CA LEU A 282 -9.69 9.31 -2.89
C LEU A 282 -8.22 8.87 -2.77
N GLY A 283 -7.88 7.79 -3.42
CA GLY A 283 -6.49 7.33 -3.48
C GLY A 283 -6.23 6.41 -4.65
N PHE A 284 -4.97 6.09 -4.83
CA PHE A 284 -4.56 5.03 -5.74
C PHE A 284 -3.38 4.24 -5.18
N ASN A 285 -3.25 3.02 -5.64
CA ASN A 285 -2.08 2.18 -5.43
C ASN A 285 -1.48 1.81 -6.79
N LEU A 286 -0.17 1.94 -6.90
CA LEU A 286 0.62 1.47 -8.03
C LEU A 286 1.56 0.39 -7.56
N THR A 287 1.62 -0.73 -8.28
CA THR A 287 2.49 -1.84 -7.89
C THR A 287 3.25 -2.38 -9.08
N ARG A 288 4.41 -2.96 -8.79
CA ARG A 288 5.24 -3.66 -9.76
C ARG A 288 5.93 -4.87 -9.12
N LYS A 289 5.84 -6.01 -9.81
CA LYS A 289 6.59 -7.24 -9.52
C LYS A 289 7.77 -7.37 -10.49
N PHE A 290 8.93 -7.77 -9.97
CA PHE A 290 10.16 -7.91 -10.74
C PHE A 290 10.62 -9.37 -10.76
#